data_df627a15e21df0bc6ae41f35e13f338a
#
_entry.id   df627a15e21df0bc6ae41f35e13f338a
#
_cell.length_a   1.000
_cell.length_b   1.000
_cell.length_c   1.000
_cell.angle_alpha   90.00
_cell.angle_beta   90.00
_cell.angle_gamma   90.00
#
_symmetry.space_group_name_H-M   'P 1'
#
loop_
_entity.id
_entity.type
_entity.pdbx_description
1 polymer ?
#
loop_
_entity_poly.entity_id
_entity_poly.type
_entity_poly.pdbx_seq_one_letter_code
_entity_poly.pdbx_strand_id
1 'polypeptide(L)'
;MTIQKYNPQAQLVQEVKADNSIVYTGRELVAKLFTNQTIDPIRYIALGTGGSTKVAPATDTQLGQEVFRKELKPFESKDLIETGDGDSKKCKIMLSVDLDFGEPDKQPVELTEAGLFNSLEKGKGIMYNRVIFPVITKSDKFKLTLVWEILF
;
A
#
# COMPACT_ATOMS: atom_id res chain seq x y z
N MET A 1 -3.31 1.40 -7.12
CA MET A 1 -1.90 1.13 -6.72
C MET A 1 -1.10 0.64 -7.91
N THR A 2 0.14 1.08 -8.05
CA THR A 2 1.08 0.61 -9.09
C THR A 2 2.30 -0.03 -8.41
N ILE A 3 2.73 -1.19 -8.88
CA ILE A 3 3.93 -1.88 -8.43
C ILE A 3 4.90 -1.96 -9.62
N GLN A 4 6.10 -1.47 -9.43
CA GLN A 4 7.17 -1.48 -10.44
C GLN A 4 8.33 -2.32 -9.93
N LYS A 5 8.79 -3.26 -10.75
CA LYS A 5 9.89 -4.17 -10.45
C LYS A 5 11.11 -3.84 -11.30
N TYR A 6 12.24 -3.65 -10.65
CA TYR A 6 13.48 -3.24 -11.27
C TYR A 6 14.58 -4.29 -11.06
N ASN A 7 15.41 -4.49 -12.08
CA ASN A 7 16.63 -5.29 -11.98
C ASN A 7 17.80 -4.45 -11.41
N PRO A 8 18.98 -5.05 -11.15
CA PRO A 8 20.15 -4.32 -10.63
C PRO A 8 20.67 -3.20 -11.52
N GLN A 9 20.36 -3.23 -12.81
CA GLN A 9 20.69 -2.17 -13.78
C GLN A 9 19.66 -1.04 -13.82
N ALA A 10 18.74 -0.99 -12.82
CA ALA A 10 17.64 -0.05 -12.73
C ALA A 10 16.68 -0.06 -13.94
N GLN A 11 16.60 -1.17 -14.67
CA GLN A 11 15.64 -1.35 -15.74
C GLN A 11 14.32 -1.87 -15.20
N LEU A 12 13.20 -1.27 -15.62
CA LEU A 12 11.86 -1.76 -15.31
C LEU A 12 11.63 -3.09 -16.05
N VAL A 13 11.40 -4.16 -15.29
CA VAL A 13 11.19 -5.51 -15.83
C VAL A 13 9.75 -5.99 -15.71
N GLN A 14 8.97 -5.38 -14.82
CA GLN A 14 7.54 -5.68 -14.64
C GLN A 14 6.82 -4.49 -14.03
N GLU A 15 5.61 -4.20 -14.50
CA GLU A 15 4.68 -3.27 -13.87
C GLU A 15 3.33 -3.95 -13.69
N VAL A 16 2.72 -3.78 -12.51
CA VAL A 16 1.39 -4.26 -12.18
C VAL A 16 0.58 -3.12 -11.62
N LYS A 17 -0.66 -2.96 -12.11
CA LYS A 17 -1.65 -2.02 -11.58
C LYS A 17 -2.80 -2.80 -10.97
N ALA A 18 -3.25 -2.37 -9.81
CA ALA A 18 -4.39 -2.97 -9.12
C ALA A 18 -5.18 -1.91 -8.37
N ASP A 19 -6.50 -2.11 -8.31
CA ASP A 19 -7.39 -1.22 -7.59
C ASP A 19 -7.36 -1.54 -6.10
N ASN A 20 -7.36 -0.51 -5.28
CA ASN A 20 -7.40 -0.63 -3.83
C ASN A 20 -8.84 -0.51 -3.33
N SER A 21 -9.19 -1.32 -2.35
CA SER A 21 -10.46 -1.24 -1.62
C SER A 21 -10.26 -0.62 -0.26
N ILE A 22 -10.96 0.49 0.02
CA ILE A 22 -11.01 1.07 1.36
C ILE A 22 -11.88 0.17 2.22
N VAL A 23 -11.30 -0.41 3.26
CA VAL A 23 -12.01 -1.30 4.18
C VAL A 23 -12.79 -0.51 5.24
N TYR A 24 -13.68 -1.18 5.99
CA TYR A 24 -14.50 -0.51 7.03
C TYR A 24 -13.67 0.18 8.09
N THR A 25 -12.62 -0.45 8.58
CA THR A 25 -11.70 0.14 9.56
C THR A 25 -11.01 1.39 9.02
N GLY A 26 -10.71 1.45 7.73
CA GLY A 26 -10.17 2.64 7.07
C GLY A 26 -11.18 3.79 7.02
N ARG A 27 -12.44 3.49 6.73
CA ARG A 27 -13.52 4.51 6.76
C ARG A 27 -13.76 5.01 8.17
N GLU A 28 -13.74 4.13 9.17
CA GLU A 28 -13.84 4.50 10.58
C GLU A 28 -12.67 5.39 11.01
N LEU A 29 -11.44 5.09 10.56
CA LEU A 29 -10.27 5.93 10.84
C LEU A 29 -10.49 7.36 10.32
N VAL A 30 -10.97 7.51 9.08
CA VAL A 30 -11.28 8.84 8.50
C VAL A 30 -12.38 9.53 9.30
N ALA A 31 -13.45 8.83 9.68
CA ALA A 31 -14.54 9.39 10.49
C ALA A 31 -14.04 9.90 11.87
N LYS A 32 -13.13 9.19 12.51
CA LYS A 32 -12.52 9.58 13.78
C LYS A 32 -11.73 10.88 13.69
N LEU A 33 -11.13 11.21 12.55
CA LEU A 33 -10.46 12.51 12.33
C LEU A 33 -11.44 13.70 12.50
N PHE A 34 -12.72 13.52 12.13
CA PHE A 34 -13.76 14.57 12.32
C PHE A 34 -14.26 14.69 13.77
N THR A 35 -13.97 13.71 14.63
CA THR A 35 -14.47 13.66 16.00
C THR A 35 -13.42 14.04 17.05
N ASN A 36 -12.34 14.67 16.63
CA ASN A 36 -11.22 15.09 17.50
C ASN A 36 -10.60 13.96 18.32
N GLN A 37 -10.67 12.72 17.81
CA GLN A 37 -9.98 11.59 18.43
C GLN A 37 -8.53 11.55 17.98
N THR A 38 -7.60 11.33 18.89
CA THR A 38 -6.19 11.16 18.56
C THR A 38 -6.00 9.79 17.89
N ILE A 39 -5.54 9.81 16.64
CA ILE A 39 -5.28 8.62 15.84
C ILE A 39 -3.93 8.77 15.16
N ASP A 40 -3.12 7.73 15.22
CA ASP A 40 -1.86 7.70 14.49
C ASP A 40 -2.13 7.72 12.98
N PRO A 41 -1.39 8.53 12.22
CA PRO A 41 -1.56 8.61 10.77
C PRO A 41 -1.14 7.31 10.08
N ILE A 42 -1.63 7.11 8.86
CA ILE A 42 -1.18 6.02 7.99
C ILE A 42 0.28 6.28 7.58
N ARG A 43 1.17 5.39 8.00
CA ARG A 43 2.62 5.51 7.76
C ARG A 43 3.28 4.24 7.27
N TYR A 44 2.57 3.12 7.24
CA TYR A 44 3.18 1.82 6.98
C TYR A 44 2.45 1.09 5.87
N ILE A 45 3.23 0.36 5.08
CA ILE A 45 2.73 -0.64 4.16
C ILE A 45 2.96 -2.02 4.75
N ALA A 46 1.99 -2.90 4.63
CA ALA A 46 2.17 -4.33 4.82
C ALA A 46 2.06 -5.05 3.48
N LEU A 47 2.82 -6.12 3.32
CA LEU A 47 2.83 -7.01 2.16
C LEU A 47 2.54 -8.42 2.60
N GLY A 48 1.84 -9.18 1.76
CA GLY A 48 1.42 -10.52 2.09
C GLY A 48 1.33 -11.46 0.89
N THR A 49 1.14 -12.73 1.22
CA THR A 49 0.99 -13.85 0.28
C THR A 49 -0.41 -14.45 0.30
N GLY A 50 -1.33 -13.91 1.12
CA GLY A 50 -2.69 -14.41 1.33
C GLY A 50 -3.74 -13.84 0.36
N GLY A 51 -3.31 -13.06 -0.65
CA GLY A 51 -4.22 -12.52 -1.68
C GLY A 51 -4.76 -13.64 -2.57
N SER A 52 -6.08 -13.68 -2.73
CA SER A 52 -6.73 -14.49 -3.75
C SER A 52 -7.01 -13.65 -4.99
N THR A 53 -7.45 -14.25 -6.09
CA THR A 53 -7.84 -13.53 -7.33
C THR A 53 -9.09 -12.65 -7.17
N LYS A 54 -9.71 -12.61 -5.99
CA LYS A 54 -10.91 -11.83 -5.68
C LYS A 54 -10.54 -10.44 -5.15
N VAL A 55 -11.44 -9.51 -5.38
CA VAL A 55 -11.36 -8.18 -4.76
C VAL A 55 -11.37 -8.32 -3.23
N ALA A 56 -10.56 -7.52 -2.55
CA ALA A 56 -10.50 -7.51 -1.09
C ALA A 56 -11.87 -7.11 -0.49
N PRO A 57 -12.45 -7.94 0.39
CA PRO A 57 -13.69 -7.58 1.08
C PRO A 57 -13.54 -6.32 1.93
N ALA A 58 -14.58 -5.48 1.96
CA ALA A 58 -14.57 -4.28 2.80
C ALA A 58 -14.53 -4.59 4.30
N THR A 59 -14.89 -5.81 4.69
CA THR A 59 -14.88 -6.30 6.08
C THR A 59 -13.51 -6.76 6.58
N ASP A 60 -12.50 -6.80 5.70
CA ASP A 60 -11.15 -7.20 6.09
C ASP A 60 -10.55 -6.18 7.06
N THR A 61 -9.92 -6.67 8.09
CA THR A 61 -9.22 -5.87 9.11
C THR A 61 -7.71 -6.06 9.08
N GLN A 62 -7.24 -7.07 8.34
CA GLN A 62 -5.84 -7.46 8.20
C GLN A 62 -5.60 -8.07 6.81
N LEU A 63 -4.34 -8.26 6.45
CA LEU A 63 -3.96 -9.08 5.29
C LEU A 63 -4.28 -10.54 5.57
N GLY A 64 -4.49 -11.30 4.49
CA GLY A 64 -4.71 -12.75 4.59
C GLY A 64 -3.50 -13.49 5.17
N GLN A 65 -2.30 -13.12 4.72
CA GLN A 65 -1.04 -13.65 5.26
C GLN A 65 0.06 -12.59 5.13
N GLU A 66 0.20 -11.76 6.16
CA GLU A 66 1.24 -10.73 6.20
C GLU A 66 2.62 -11.34 6.37
N VAL A 67 3.56 -10.95 5.49
CA VAL A 67 4.97 -11.41 5.54
C VAL A 67 5.95 -10.29 5.86
N PHE A 68 5.61 -9.02 5.55
CA PHE A 68 6.51 -7.91 5.73
C PHE A 68 5.76 -6.60 5.98
N ARG A 69 6.37 -5.70 6.76
CA ARG A 69 5.85 -4.35 7.00
C ARG A 69 6.99 -3.35 6.98
N LYS A 70 6.77 -2.20 6.35
CA LYS A 70 7.77 -1.14 6.20
C LYS A 70 7.12 0.24 6.27
N GLU A 71 7.88 1.23 6.72
CA GLU A 71 7.46 2.63 6.71
C GLU A 71 7.45 3.17 5.27
N LEU A 72 6.40 3.94 4.97
CA LEU A 72 6.29 4.69 3.71
C LEU A 72 7.35 5.79 3.67
N LYS A 73 7.71 6.24 2.48
CA LYS A 73 8.52 7.45 2.34
C LYS A 73 7.82 8.63 3.01
N PRO A 74 8.57 9.55 3.61
CA PRO A 74 7.98 10.76 4.19
C PRO A 74 7.09 11.47 3.16
N PHE A 75 5.90 11.89 3.62
CA PHE A 75 4.98 12.68 2.81
C PHE A 75 5.53 14.09 2.61
N GLU A 76 5.52 14.55 1.37
CA GLU A 76 5.89 15.91 0.99
C GLU A 76 4.68 16.64 0.39
N SER A 77 4.66 17.98 0.43
CA SER A 77 3.54 18.77 -0.12
C SER A 77 3.26 18.49 -1.60
N LYS A 78 4.26 18.10 -2.38
CA LYS A 78 4.11 17.69 -3.79
C LYS A 78 3.33 16.39 -3.99
N ASP A 79 3.20 15.57 -2.93
CA ASP A 79 2.48 14.30 -2.96
C ASP A 79 0.96 14.49 -2.81
N LEU A 80 0.54 15.73 -2.44
CA LEU A 80 -0.85 16.17 -2.47
C LEU A 80 -1.11 16.89 -3.80
N ILE A 81 -1.89 16.27 -4.67
CA ILE A 81 -2.12 16.73 -6.04
C ILE A 81 -3.58 17.09 -6.21
N GLU A 82 -3.85 18.31 -6.68
CA GLU A 82 -5.19 18.70 -7.14
C GLU A 82 -5.36 18.28 -8.61
N THR A 83 -6.50 17.69 -8.94
CA THR A 83 -6.84 17.23 -10.28
C THR A 83 -8.27 17.66 -10.65
N GLY A 84 -8.52 17.92 -11.94
CA GLY A 84 -9.82 18.41 -12.44
C GLY A 84 -9.98 19.91 -12.28
N ASP A 85 -11.02 20.45 -12.90
CA ASP A 85 -11.37 21.86 -12.91
C ASP A 85 -12.79 22.09 -12.38
N GLY A 86 -13.03 23.27 -11.80
CA GLY A 86 -14.35 23.67 -11.28
C GLY A 86 -14.93 22.65 -10.31
N ASP A 87 -16.19 22.27 -10.53
CA ASP A 87 -16.92 21.33 -9.65
C ASP A 87 -16.41 19.88 -9.74
N SER A 88 -15.53 19.57 -10.69
CA SER A 88 -14.88 18.26 -10.81
C SER A 88 -13.55 18.16 -10.08
N LYS A 89 -13.16 19.20 -9.35
CA LYS A 89 -11.89 19.26 -8.63
C LYS A 89 -11.83 18.18 -7.56
N LYS A 90 -10.73 17.42 -7.57
CA LYS A 90 -10.45 16.32 -6.64
C LYS A 90 -9.08 16.49 -6.02
N CYS A 91 -8.92 15.92 -4.84
CA CYS A 91 -7.64 15.85 -4.17
C CYS A 91 -7.10 14.42 -4.24
N LYS A 92 -5.84 14.27 -4.61
CA LYS A 92 -5.18 12.98 -4.70
C LYS A 92 -3.91 12.98 -3.84
N ILE A 93 -3.72 11.90 -3.08
CA ILE A 93 -2.49 11.67 -2.32
C ILE A 93 -1.70 10.54 -2.97
N MET A 94 -0.39 10.77 -3.14
CA MET A 94 0.56 9.77 -3.61
C MET A 94 1.42 9.30 -2.44
N LEU A 95 1.34 8.01 -2.08
CA LEU A 95 2.16 7.39 -1.04
C LEU A 95 3.07 6.35 -1.69
N SER A 96 4.33 6.30 -1.29
CA SER A 96 5.26 5.35 -1.90
C SER A 96 6.20 4.67 -0.91
N VAL A 97 6.70 3.51 -1.30
CA VAL A 97 7.73 2.76 -0.59
C VAL A 97 8.60 2.00 -1.58
N ASP A 98 9.87 1.87 -1.26
CA ASP A 98 10.79 0.98 -1.96
C ASP A 98 11.09 -0.26 -1.11
N LEU A 99 11.04 -1.44 -1.72
CA LEU A 99 11.63 -2.65 -1.18
C LEU A 99 12.95 -2.89 -1.88
N ASP A 100 14.03 -2.79 -1.13
CA ASP A 100 15.38 -3.00 -1.64
C ASP A 100 15.68 -4.48 -1.92
N PHE A 101 16.82 -4.76 -2.52
CA PHE A 101 17.19 -6.10 -2.99
C PHE A 101 17.17 -7.17 -1.89
N GLY A 102 17.51 -6.84 -0.65
CA GLY A 102 17.51 -7.76 0.50
C GLY A 102 16.17 -7.88 1.24
N GLU A 103 15.10 -7.19 0.80
CA GLU A 103 13.80 -7.15 1.48
C GLU A 103 12.72 -7.89 0.69
N PRO A 104 11.75 -8.54 1.36
CA PRO A 104 11.62 -8.78 2.80
C PRO A 104 12.58 -9.86 3.30
N ASP A 105 13.11 -10.69 2.42
CA ASP A 105 14.04 -11.76 2.67
C ASP A 105 14.92 -11.98 1.42
N LYS A 106 16.05 -12.66 1.57
CA LYS A 106 16.91 -13.09 0.47
C LYS A 106 16.25 -14.20 -0.36
N GLN A 107 15.38 -15.01 0.26
CA GLN A 107 14.62 -16.03 -0.43
C GLN A 107 13.49 -15.41 -1.26
N PRO A 108 13.15 -15.99 -2.42
CA PRO A 108 12.02 -15.53 -3.22
C PRO A 108 10.71 -15.62 -2.45
N VAL A 109 9.91 -14.52 -2.48
CA VAL A 109 8.57 -14.45 -1.89
C VAL A 109 7.58 -14.08 -2.98
N GLU A 110 6.46 -14.81 -3.05
CA GLU A 110 5.36 -14.56 -3.98
C GLU A 110 4.33 -13.63 -3.34
N LEU A 111 4.47 -12.33 -3.58
CA LEU A 111 3.57 -11.32 -3.08
C LEU A 111 2.29 -11.28 -3.91
N THR A 112 1.13 -11.25 -3.23
CA THR A 112 -0.20 -11.20 -3.85
C THR A 112 -1.13 -10.18 -3.23
N GLU A 113 -0.73 -9.56 -2.13
CA GLU A 113 -1.55 -8.56 -1.44
C GLU A 113 -0.70 -7.50 -0.76
N ALA A 114 -1.31 -6.35 -0.53
CA ALA A 114 -0.72 -5.28 0.26
C ALA A 114 -1.82 -4.45 0.94
N GLY A 115 -1.44 -3.71 2.00
CA GLY A 115 -2.34 -2.81 2.71
C GLY A 115 -1.61 -1.67 3.39
N LEU A 116 -2.33 -0.59 3.65
CA LEU A 116 -1.83 0.58 4.37
C LEU A 116 -2.30 0.54 5.83
N PHE A 117 -1.38 0.83 6.75
CA PHE A 117 -1.59 0.74 8.18
C PHE A 117 -1.05 1.96 8.94
N ASN A 118 -1.55 2.15 10.16
CA ASN A 118 -1.07 3.17 11.08
C ASN A 118 -0.12 2.64 12.18
N SER A 119 0.32 1.39 12.10
CA SER A 119 1.30 0.79 13.02
C SER A 119 2.33 -0.03 12.27
N LEU A 120 3.58 -0.01 12.72
CA LEU A 120 4.66 -0.85 12.19
C LEU A 120 4.56 -2.30 12.68
N GLU A 121 3.96 -2.51 13.85
CA GLU A 121 3.92 -3.84 14.47
C GLU A 121 2.95 -4.76 13.72
N LYS A 122 3.44 -5.92 13.28
CA LYS A 122 2.65 -6.93 12.59
C LYS A 122 1.46 -7.38 13.44
N GLY A 123 0.28 -7.44 12.83
CA GLY A 123 -0.97 -7.79 13.51
C GLY A 123 -1.55 -6.69 14.40
N LYS A 124 -0.94 -5.50 14.40
CA LYS A 124 -1.43 -4.32 15.14
C LYS A 124 -1.81 -3.18 14.20
N GLY A 125 -2.46 -2.18 14.79
CA GLY A 125 -2.91 -0.98 14.08
C GLY A 125 -4.18 -1.20 13.25
N ILE A 126 -4.58 -0.14 12.60
CA ILE A 126 -5.78 -0.07 11.78
C ILE A 126 -5.38 -0.17 10.32
N MET A 127 -5.97 -1.11 9.59
CA MET A 127 -5.84 -1.20 8.14
C MET A 127 -6.77 -0.19 7.47
N TYR A 128 -6.20 0.68 6.64
CA TYR A 128 -6.96 1.69 5.88
C TYR A 128 -7.55 1.09 4.60
N ASN A 129 -6.73 0.37 3.84
CA ASN A 129 -7.14 -0.27 2.61
C ASN A 129 -6.39 -1.58 2.39
N ARG A 130 -6.92 -2.41 1.49
CA ARG A 130 -6.29 -3.63 1.03
C ARG A 130 -6.34 -3.71 -0.49
N VAL A 131 -5.28 -4.20 -1.08
CA VAL A 131 -5.13 -4.46 -2.50
C VAL A 131 -4.74 -5.91 -2.69
N ILE A 132 -5.38 -6.58 -3.66
CA ILE A 132 -5.00 -7.90 -4.13
C ILE A 132 -4.53 -7.74 -5.59
N PHE A 133 -3.40 -8.35 -5.92
CA PHE A 133 -2.78 -8.21 -7.23
C PHE A 133 -2.23 -9.56 -7.73
N PRO A 134 -2.00 -9.69 -9.05
CA PRO A 134 -1.33 -10.86 -9.62
C PRO A 134 0.03 -11.10 -8.98
N VAL A 135 0.43 -12.35 -8.85
CA VAL A 135 1.70 -12.75 -8.20
C VAL A 135 2.87 -11.94 -8.71
N ILE A 136 3.60 -11.34 -7.78
CA ILE A 136 4.89 -10.71 -8.03
C ILE A 136 5.94 -11.43 -7.18
N THR A 137 6.85 -12.14 -7.85
CA THR A 137 7.97 -12.76 -7.16
C THR A 137 9.01 -11.72 -6.82
N LYS A 138 9.22 -11.46 -5.54
CA LYS A 138 10.28 -10.60 -5.00
C LYS A 138 11.41 -11.47 -4.48
N SER A 139 12.63 -11.16 -4.90
CA SER A 139 13.86 -11.78 -4.42
C SER A 139 14.97 -10.73 -4.26
N ASP A 140 16.12 -11.15 -3.79
CA ASP A 140 17.33 -10.33 -3.68
C ASP A 140 17.86 -9.78 -5.02
N LYS A 141 17.37 -10.28 -6.15
CA LYS A 141 17.73 -9.83 -7.52
C LYS A 141 16.89 -8.66 -8.02
N PHE A 142 15.85 -8.27 -7.29
CA PHE A 142 14.92 -7.24 -7.76
C PHE A 142 14.58 -6.25 -6.65
N LYS A 143 14.47 -4.99 -7.03
CA LYS A 143 13.87 -3.93 -6.23
C LYS A 143 12.41 -3.76 -6.65
N LEU A 144 11.50 -3.48 -5.68
CA LEU A 144 10.14 -3.05 -5.98
C LEU A 144 9.94 -1.61 -5.52
N THR A 145 9.25 -0.82 -6.34
CA THR A 145 8.67 0.45 -5.94
C THR A 145 7.16 0.30 -5.96
N LEU A 146 6.50 0.57 -4.84
CA LEU A 146 5.05 0.56 -4.74
C LEU A 146 4.57 2.00 -4.57
N VAL A 147 3.57 2.37 -5.39
CA VAL A 147 2.97 3.70 -5.37
C VAL A 147 1.47 3.55 -5.16
N TRP A 148 0.96 4.12 -4.09
CA TRP A 148 -0.46 4.25 -3.81
C TRP A 148 -0.99 5.58 -4.27
N GLU A 149 -2.12 5.53 -4.93
CA GLU A 149 -2.92 6.67 -5.33
C GLU A 149 -4.24 6.61 -4.59
N ILE A 150 -4.52 7.59 -3.75
CA ILE A 150 -5.77 7.71 -3.01
C ILE A 150 -6.45 8.99 -3.46
N LEU A 151 -7.67 8.85 -3.96
CA LEU A 151 -8.48 9.94 -4.48
C LEU A 151 -9.58 10.29 -3.47
N PHE A 152 -9.77 11.60 -3.25
CA PHE A 152 -10.80 12.17 -2.38
C PHE A 152 -11.71 13.13 -3.16
#